data_2565eb5042ed6523c5d366c8271f76b0
#
_entry.id   2565eb5042ed6523c5d366c8271f76b0
#
_cell.length_a   1.000
_cell.length_b   1.000
_cell.length_c   1.000
_cell.angle_alpha   90.00
_cell.angle_beta   90.00
_cell.angle_gamma   90.00
#
_symmetry.space_group_name_H-M   'P 1'
#
loop_
_entity.id
_entity.type
_entity.pdbx_description
1 polymer ?
#
loop_
_entity_poly.entity_id
_entity_poly.type
_entity_poly.pdbx_seq_one_letter_code
_entity_poly.pdbx_strand_id
1 'polypeptide(L)'
;FYLDEADNELFGQEKYEIHMQNTKLVLLDKAYMFDCAKTIARSPSAITANIWPEDCYVSLNVVYKMSKNHQKLLKTLKKHKKKLLEYADVYADERKKSDIESNDIALRSYEAFSAIKQFFDEKLEADKLKDVIEPAIMIQRMLSKSKEIFDNHLVVDKCDYAENGDLVAYIKSYAVFDYLKALLGTDSNGYEINQDVLCAADFGAPQKRKRFIVIGIK
;
A
#
# COMPACT_ATOMS: atom_id res chain seq x y z
N PHE A 1 1.27 15.08 -7.46
CA PHE A 1 1.50 16.06 -8.50
C PHE A 1 2.22 17.24 -7.87
N TYR A 2 3.50 17.44 -8.19
CA TYR A 2 4.19 18.69 -8.01
C TYR A 2 3.82 19.55 -9.22
N LEU A 3 3.18 20.68 -8.98
CA LEU A 3 3.15 21.73 -9.96
C LEU A 3 4.54 22.38 -9.89
N ASP A 4 5.31 22.26 -10.95
CA ASP A 4 6.58 22.98 -11.10
C ASP A 4 6.31 24.49 -11.14
N GLU A 5 7.28 25.33 -10.77
CA GLU A 5 7.15 26.79 -10.87
C GLU A 5 6.69 27.26 -12.28
N ALA A 6 7.07 26.50 -13.31
CA ALA A 6 6.64 26.74 -14.70
C ALA A 6 5.12 26.57 -14.92
N ASP A 7 4.46 25.66 -14.17
CA ASP A 7 3.01 25.48 -14.28
C ASP A 7 2.24 26.63 -13.64
N ASN A 8 2.81 27.31 -12.64
CA ASN A 8 2.24 28.51 -12.02
C ASN A 8 2.26 29.73 -12.96
N GLU A 9 3.26 29.85 -13.85
CA GLU A 9 3.30 30.95 -14.85
C GLU A 9 2.25 30.76 -15.94
N LEU A 10 1.94 29.50 -16.33
CA LEU A 10 0.96 29.20 -17.37
C LEU A 10 -0.48 29.49 -16.93
N PHE A 11 -0.78 29.42 -15.65
CA PHE A 11 -2.15 29.53 -15.10
C PHE A 11 -2.41 30.82 -14.29
N GLY A 12 -1.45 31.75 -14.21
CA GLY A 12 -1.59 33.06 -13.57
C GLY A 12 -1.68 32.96 -12.05
N GLN A 13 -0.60 33.22 -11.37
CA GLN A 13 -0.39 33.10 -9.93
C GLN A 13 -1.41 33.76 -9.00
N GLU A 14 -2.25 34.63 -9.47
CA GLU A 14 -3.07 35.52 -8.61
C GLU A 14 -4.51 35.02 -8.36
N LYS A 15 -4.97 33.92 -8.99
CA LYS A 15 -6.41 33.58 -8.98
C LYS A 15 -6.83 32.36 -8.18
N TYR A 16 -5.93 31.46 -7.75
CA TYR A 16 -6.35 30.19 -7.17
C TYR A 16 -5.62 29.86 -5.88
N GLU A 17 -6.24 30.13 -4.73
CA GLU A 17 -5.86 29.52 -3.47
C GLU A 17 -6.28 28.04 -3.50
N ILE A 18 -5.34 27.16 -3.93
CA ILE A 18 -5.55 25.73 -3.84
C ILE A 18 -5.29 25.33 -2.39
N HIS A 19 -6.34 25.02 -1.65
CA HIS A 19 -6.22 24.61 -0.27
C HIS A 19 -5.58 23.22 -0.18
N MET A 20 -4.42 23.13 0.47
CA MET A 20 -3.83 21.86 0.83
C MET A 20 -4.64 21.22 1.96
N GLN A 21 -5.02 19.95 1.78
CA GLN A 21 -5.70 19.16 2.79
C GLN A 21 -4.72 18.17 3.44
N ASN A 22 -4.91 17.92 4.72
CA ASN A 22 -4.21 16.84 5.39
C ASN A 22 -4.97 15.52 5.17
N THR A 23 -4.39 14.65 4.36
CA THR A 23 -4.93 13.30 4.12
C THR A 23 -4.31 12.33 5.10
N LYS A 24 -5.14 11.60 5.83
CA LYS A 24 -4.72 10.56 6.76
C LYS A 24 -4.47 9.25 6.01
N LEU A 25 -3.22 8.78 6.00
CA LEU A 25 -2.84 7.49 5.45
C LEU A 25 -2.45 6.53 6.57
N VAL A 26 -3.22 5.46 6.76
CA VAL A 26 -2.86 4.39 7.68
C VAL A 26 -1.73 3.57 7.05
N LEU A 27 -0.56 3.61 7.68
CA LEU A 27 0.62 2.85 7.26
C LEU A 27 0.54 1.42 7.77
N LEU A 28 0.31 1.24 9.08
CA LEU A 28 0.25 -0.07 9.73
C LEU A 28 -0.86 -0.09 10.78
N ASP A 29 -1.66 -1.16 10.76
CA ASP A 29 -2.66 -1.43 11.79
C ASP A 29 -1.97 -1.85 13.09
N LYS A 30 -2.54 -1.46 14.23
CA LYS A 30 -2.03 -1.79 15.57
C LYS A 30 -1.81 -3.27 15.81
N ALA A 31 -2.60 -4.14 15.17
CA ALA A 31 -2.49 -5.60 15.31
C ALA A 31 -1.15 -6.15 14.79
N TYR A 32 -0.46 -5.41 13.93
CA TYR A 32 0.83 -5.80 13.32
C TYR A 32 1.98 -4.91 13.76
N MET A 33 1.77 -4.12 14.83
CA MET A 33 2.78 -3.19 15.34
C MET A 33 4.01 -3.94 15.84
N PHE A 34 5.18 -3.37 15.61
CA PHE A 34 6.47 -3.86 16.08
C PHE A 34 7.34 -2.70 16.52
N ASP A 35 8.37 -3.01 17.27
CA ASP A 35 9.36 -2.02 17.71
C ASP A 35 10.00 -1.33 16.50
N CYS A 36 10.28 -0.05 16.63
CA CYS A 36 10.86 0.77 15.57
C CYS A 36 10.02 0.98 14.30
N ALA A 37 8.73 0.52 14.22
CA ALA A 37 7.89 0.68 13.03
C ALA A 37 7.83 2.13 12.55
N LYS A 38 7.63 3.09 13.47
CA LYS A 38 7.61 4.53 13.19
C LYS A 38 8.96 5.03 12.64
N THR A 39 10.06 4.59 13.21
CA THR A 39 11.41 4.98 12.78
C THR A 39 11.70 4.46 11.38
N ILE A 40 11.36 3.22 11.12
CA ILE A 40 11.57 2.57 9.80
C ILE A 40 10.71 3.23 8.74
N ALA A 41 9.42 3.50 9.03
CA ALA A 41 8.51 4.17 8.10
C ALA A 41 8.99 5.57 7.66
N ARG A 42 9.87 6.19 8.43
CA ARG A 42 10.45 7.53 8.18
C ARG A 42 11.85 7.51 7.60
N SER A 43 12.43 6.34 7.37
CA SER A 43 13.82 6.19 6.90
C SER A 43 13.86 5.54 5.51
N PRO A 44 14.16 6.30 4.43
CA PRO A 44 14.28 5.74 3.09
C PRO A 44 15.28 4.58 2.98
N SER A 45 16.41 4.69 3.69
CA SER A 45 17.43 3.64 3.71
C SER A 45 16.94 2.37 4.40
N ALA A 46 16.24 2.50 5.54
CA ALA A 46 15.66 1.35 6.25
C ALA A 46 14.54 0.69 5.43
N ILE A 47 13.70 1.48 4.75
CA ILE A 47 12.68 0.96 3.84
C ILE A 47 13.32 0.15 2.72
N THR A 48 14.31 0.73 2.04
CA THR A 48 15.00 0.06 0.92
C THR A 48 15.69 -1.23 1.33
N ALA A 49 16.26 -1.26 2.54
CA ALA A 49 16.95 -2.45 3.07
C ALA A 49 15.99 -3.61 3.43
N ASN A 50 14.72 -3.31 3.71
CA ASN A 50 13.75 -4.29 4.23
C ASN A 50 12.59 -4.60 3.28
N ILE A 51 12.40 -3.84 2.21
CA ILE A 51 11.34 -4.09 1.23
C ILE A 51 11.70 -5.29 0.35
N TRP A 52 10.73 -6.18 0.16
CA TRP A 52 10.92 -7.32 -0.73
C TRP A 52 10.94 -6.88 -2.20
N PRO A 53 11.61 -7.66 -3.09
CA PRO A 53 11.42 -7.54 -4.53
C PRO A 53 9.92 -7.65 -4.88
N GLU A 54 9.48 -6.88 -5.87
CA GLU A 54 8.06 -6.81 -6.26
C GLU A 54 7.46 -8.19 -6.54
N ASP A 55 8.17 -9.02 -7.26
CA ASP A 55 7.72 -10.36 -7.64
C ASP A 55 7.67 -11.34 -6.44
N CYS A 56 8.51 -11.14 -5.43
CA CYS A 56 8.44 -11.82 -4.14
C CYS A 56 7.13 -11.46 -3.43
N TYR A 57 6.89 -10.16 -3.25
CA TYR A 57 5.68 -9.65 -2.63
C TYR A 57 4.42 -10.13 -3.37
N VAL A 58 4.38 -10.00 -4.69
CA VAL A 58 3.23 -10.42 -5.50
C VAL A 58 2.94 -11.90 -5.32
N SER A 59 3.96 -12.75 -5.32
CA SER A 59 3.81 -14.21 -5.18
C SER A 59 3.19 -14.59 -3.83
N LEU A 60 3.66 -14.01 -2.73
CA LEU A 60 3.12 -14.30 -1.40
C LEU A 60 1.76 -13.62 -1.16
N ASN A 61 1.56 -12.40 -1.66
CA ASN A 61 0.32 -11.66 -1.53
C ASN A 61 -0.86 -12.32 -2.29
N VAL A 62 -0.60 -13.02 -3.41
CA VAL A 62 -1.63 -13.80 -4.10
C VAL A 62 -2.04 -15.01 -3.25
N VAL A 63 -1.10 -15.70 -2.58
CA VAL A 63 -1.41 -16.75 -1.61
C VAL A 63 -2.28 -16.22 -0.49
N TYR A 64 -1.89 -15.10 0.12
CA TYR A 64 -2.66 -14.43 1.17
C TYR A 64 -4.09 -14.08 0.72
N LYS A 65 -4.25 -13.48 -0.47
CA LYS A 65 -5.58 -13.12 -1.00
C LYS A 65 -6.47 -14.34 -1.26
N MET A 66 -5.88 -15.46 -1.65
CA MET A 66 -6.63 -16.70 -1.92
C MET A 66 -6.91 -17.53 -0.67
N SER A 67 -6.33 -17.21 0.48
CA SER A 67 -6.46 -17.96 1.73
C SER A 67 -7.89 -18.12 2.25
N LYS A 68 -8.81 -17.25 1.80
CA LYS A 68 -10.25 -17.34 2.12
C LYS A 68 -10.98 -18.50 1.39
N ASN A 69 -10.35 -19.10 0.40
CA ASN A 69 -10.95 -20.20 -0.39
C ASN A 69 -9.92 -21.32 -0.58
N HIS A 70 -10.10 -22.41 0.15
CA HIS A 70 -9.18 -23.54 0.19
C HIS A 70 -8.77 -24.07 -1.20
N GLN A 71 -9.76 -24.28 -2.11
CA GLN A 71 -9.45 -24.81 -3.45
C GLN A 71 -8.62 -23.84 -4.30
N LYS A 72 -8.94 -22.52 -4.22
CA LYS A 72 -8.17 -21.50 -4.92
C LYS A 72 -6.77 -21.35 -4.33
N LEU A 73 -6.67 -21.45 -3.00
CA LEU A 73 -5.39 -21.42 -2.28
C LEU A 73 -4.46 -22.53 -2.77
N LEU A 74 -4.92 -23.79 -2.78
CA LEU A 74 -4.14 -24.95 -3.23
C LEU A 74 -3.69 -24.82 -4.70
N LYS A 75 -4.58 -24.33 -5.58
CA LYS A 75 -4.23 -24.06 -6.99
C LYS A 75 -3.15 -22.99 -7.10
N THR A 76 -3.27 -21.94 -6.30
CA THR A 76 -2.31 -20.84 -6.27
C THR A 76 -0.95 -21.28 -5.76
N LEU A 77 -0.90 -22.03 -4.67
CA LEU A 77 0.33 -22.59 -4.11
C LEU A 77 1.04 -23.49 -5.13
N LYS A 78 0.30 -24.39 -5.82
CA LYS A 78 0.87 -25.23 -6.88
C LYS A 78 1.44 -24.39 -8.04
N LYS A 79 0.69 -23.38 -8.49
CA LYS A 79 1.10 -22.49 -9.59
C LYS A 79 2.37 -21.72 -9.28
N HIS A 80 2.51 -21.23 -8.04
CA HIS A 80 3.63 -20.37 -7.63
C HIS A 80 4.73 -21.14 -6.87
N LYS A 81 4.64 -22.48 -6.76
CA LYS A 81 5.53 -23.33 -5.94
C LYS A 81 7.01 -23.01 -6.15
N LYS A 82 7.49 -23.03 -7.40
CA LYS A 82 8.91 -22.79 -7.72
C LYS A 82 9.39 -21.47 -7.14
N LYS A 83 8.68 -20.40 -7.45
CA LYS A 83 9.05 -19.06 -7.03
C LYS A 83 8.96 -18.85 -5.52
N LEU A 84 7.93 -19.40 -4.89
CA LEU A 84 7.78 -19.36 -3.43
C LEU A 84 8.92 -20.08 -2.72
N LEU A 85 9.37 -21.22 -3.24
CA LEU A 85 10.49 -21.96 -2.66
C LEU A 85 11.83 -21.25 -2.90
N GLU A 86 12.05 -20.64 -4.07
CA GLU A 86 13.24 -19.80 -4.32
C GLU A 86 13.36 -18.68 -3.30
N TYR A 87 12.28 -17.97 -3.01
CA TYR A 87 12.28 -16.94 -1.96
C TYR A 87 12.37 -17.51 -0.54
N ALA A 88 11.76 -18.67 -0.31
CA ALA A 88 11.88 -19.34 0.96
C ALA A 88 13.35 -19.78 1.26
N ASP A 89 14.13 -20.09 0.26
CA ASP A 89 15.58 -20.36 0.43
C ASP A 89 16.38 -19.11 0.80
N VAL A 90 15.91 -17.94 0.38
CA VAL A 90 16.54 -16.66 0.72
C VAL A 90 16.15 -16.19 2.13
N TYR A 91 14.84 -16.19 2.44
CA TYR A 91 14.30 -15.58 3.66
C TYR A 91 14.17 -16.55 4.83
N ALA A 92 14.06 -17.85 4.58
CA ALA A 92 13.96 -18.88 5.62
C ALA A 92 15.23 -19.74 5.69
N ASP A 93 16.40 -19.10 5.70
CA ASP A 93 17.70 -19.76 5.91
C ASP A 93 17.94 -19.93 7.40
N GLU A 94 17.84 -21.17 7.89
CA GLU A 94 18.06 -21.54 9.30
C GLU A 94 19.41 -21.08 9.85
N ARG A 95 20.44 -20.98 9.00
CA ARG A 95 21.78 -20.56 9.41
C ARG A 95 21.85 -19.09 9.83
N LYS A 96 20.88 -18.28 9.42
CA LYS A 96 20.79 -16.84 9.72
C LYS A 96 19.79 -16.54 10.84
N LYS A 97 19.14 -17.55 11.42
CA LYS A 97 18.05 -17.36 12.37
C LYS A 97 18.47 -16.54 13.59
N SER A 98 19.64 -16.81 14.17
CA SER A 98 20.16 -16.04 15.31
C SER A 98 20.34 -14.55 15.02
N ASP A 99 20.74 -14.20 13.80
CA ASP A 99 20.99 -12.81 13.40
C ASP A 99 19.66 -12.07 13.11
N ILE A 100 18.61 -12.84 12.81
CA ILE A 100 17.28 -12.34 12.45
C ILE A 100 16.42 -12.05 13.69
N GLU A 101 16.61 -12.76 14.79
CA GLU A 101 15.80 -12.66 16.02
C GLU A 101 15.75 -11.24 16.63
N SER A 102 16.75 -10.41 16.36
CA SER A 102 16.78 -9.01 16.80
C SER A 102 16.10 -8.02 15.84
N ASN A 103 15.61 -8.49 14.69
CA ASN A 103 14.97 -7.67 13.66
C ASN A 103 13.57 -8.19 13.34
N ASP A 104 12.55 -7.51 13.86
CA ASP A 104 11.15 -7.91 13.69
C ASP A 104 10.74 -8.10 12.23
N ILE A 105 11.19 -7.26 11.30
CA ILE A 105 10.84 -7.40 9.88
C ILE A 105 11.44 -8.65 9.28
N ALA A 106 12.72 -8.90 9.58
CA ALA A 106 13.42 -10.09 9.11
C ALA A 106 12.83 -11.36 9.73
N LEU A 107 12.47 -11.30 11.02
CA LEU A 107 11.81 -12.40 11.73
C LEU A 107 10.45 -12.76 11.10
N ARG A 108 9.60 -11.77 10.83
CA ARG A 108 8.30 -12.00 10.20
C ARG A 108 8.44 -12.53 8.76
N SER A 109 9.45 -12.07 8.03
CA SER A 109 9.77 -12.61 6.71
C SER A 109 10.21 -14.08 6.81
N TYR A 110 11.08 -14.40 7.77
CA TYR A 110 11.53 -15.75 8.04
C TYR A 110 10.36 -16.68 8.41
N GLU A 111 9.49 -16.26 9.33
CA GLU A 111 8.31 -17.04 9.75
C GLU A 111 7.39 -17.33 8.56
N ALA A 112 7.07 -16.31 7.74
CA ALA A 112 6.20 -16.45 6.57
C ALA A 112 6.76 -17.43 5.54
N PHE A 113 8.04 -17.35 5.21
CA PHE A 113 8.66 -18.23 4.23
C PHE A 113 8.99 -19.62 4.79
N SER A 114 9.25 -19.76 6.10
CA SER A 114 9.33 -21.04 6.78
C SER A 114 8.01 -21.79 6.75
N ALA A 115 6.88 -21.08 6.94
CA ALA A 115 5.55 -21.68 6.80
C ALA A 115 5.28 -22.18 5.37
N ILE A 116 5.76 -21.48 4.35
CA ILE A 116 5.69 -21.93 2.95
C ILE A 116 6.48 -23.23 2.75
N LYS A 117 7.72 -23.33 3.28
CA LYS A 117 8.49 -24.58 3.24
C LYS A 117 7.77 -25.72 3.95
N GLN A 118 7.31 -25.48 5.19
CA GLN A 118 6.58 -26.46 5.98
C GLN A 118 5.31 -26.96 5.29
N PHE A 119 4.60 -26.09 4.57
CA PHE A 119 3.45 -26.49 3.77
C PHE A 119 3.85 -27.46 2.64
N PHE A 120 4.91 -27.16 1.90
CA PHE A 120 5.36 -28.03 0.81
C PHE A 120 6.03 -29.33 1.30
N ASP A 121 6.50 -29.34 2.54
CA ASP A 121 7.01 -30.52 3.25
C ASP A 121 5.90 -31.32 3.96
N GLU A 122 4.62 -30.96 3.75
CA GLU A 122 3.43 -31.59 4.37
C GLU A 122 3.41 -31.51 5.91
N LYS A 123 4.12 -30.54 6.50
CA LYS A 123 4.20 -30.30 7.95
C LYS A 123 3.23 -29.24 8.44
N LEU A 124 2.65 -28.43 7.53
CA LEU A 124 1.71 -27.37 7.83
C LEU A 124 0.51 -27.43 6.90
N GLU A 125 -0.70 -27.31 7.45
CA GLU A 125 -1.94 -27.26 6.68
C GLU A 125 -2.12 -25.89 5.98
N ALA A 126 -2.70 -25.90 4.79
CA ALA A 126 -2.92 -24.70 3.98
C ALA A 126 -3.74 -23.61 4.72
N ASP A 127 -4.69 -24.03 5.54
CA ASP A 127 -5.59 -23.11 6.26
C ASP A 127 -4.87 -22.30 7.35
N LYS A 128 -3.75 -22.81 7.86
CA LYS A 128 -2.90 -22.13 8.85
C LYS A 128 -1.94 -21.12 8.22
N LEU A 129 -1.70 -21.20 6.91
CA LEU A 129 -0.76 -20.31 6.22
C LEU A 129 -1.15 -18.83 6.35
N LYS A 130 -2.45 -18.52 6.32
CA LYS A 130 -2.92 -17.13 6.38
C LYS A 130 -2.37 -16.40 7.60
N ASP A 131 -2.54 -16.98 8.77
CA ASP A 131 -2.22 -16.31 10.04
C ASP A 131 -0.72 -16.09 10.21
N VAL A 132 0.10 -16.97 9.62
CA VAL A 132 1.57 -16.85 9.68
C VAL A 132 2.11 -15.85 8.64
N ILE A 133 1.52 -15.80 7.43
CA ILE A 133 2.03 -14.90 6.38
C ILE A 133 1.45 -13.47 6.48
N GLU A 134 0.31 -13.29 7.13
CA GLU A 134 -0.38 -12.01 7.20
C GLU A 134 0.47 -10.90 7.82
N PRO A 135 1.15 -11.10 8.98
CA PRO A 135 1.99 -10.05 9.57
C PRO A 135 3.09 -9.56 8.63
N ALA A 136 3.78 -10.48 7.94
CA ALA A 136 4.81 -10.12 6.97
C ALA A 136 4.24 -9.32 5.79
N ILE A 137 3.09 -9.71 5.25
CA ILE A 137 2.40 -8.96 4.18
C ILE A 137 2.00 -7.56 4.64
N MET A 138 1.51 -7.39 5.87
CA MET A 138 1.11 -6.07 6.38
C MET A 138 2.30 -5.15 6.58
N ILE A 139 3.43 -5.68 7.07
CA ILE A 139 4.69 -4.93 7.17
C ILE A 139 5.18 -4.51 5.78
N GLN A 140 5.18 -5.41 4.80
CA GLN A 140 5.60 -5.07 3.43
C GLN A 140 4.68 -4.01 2.79
N ARG A 141 3.38 -4.02 3.09
CA ARG A 141 2.46 -2.94 2.67
C ARG A 141 2.79 -1.60 3.33
N MET A 142 3.17 -1.61 4.61
CA MET A 142 3.65 -0.41 5.29
C MET A 142 4.90 0.14 4.60
N LEU A 143 5.89 -0.71 4.32
CA LEU A 143 7.12 -0.32 3.62
C LEU A 143 6.83 0.24 2.22
N SER A 144 5.94 -0.40 1.46
CA SER A 144 5.53 0.08 0.13
C SER A 144 4.87 1.46 0.19
N LYS A 145 3.91 1.66 1.12
CA LYS A 145 3.26 2.96 1.30
C LYS A 145 4.26 4.04 1.72
N SER A 146 5.18 3.71 2.64
CA SER A 146 6.22 4.63 3.06
C SER A 146 7.17 4.96 1.92
N LYS A 147 7.53 3.97 1.09
CA LYS A 147 8.32 4.18 -0.12
C LYS A 147 7.63 5.11 -1.10
N GLU A 148 6.34 4.91 -1.37
CA GLU A 148 5.55 5.78 -2.25
C GLU A 148 5.52 7.24 -1.76
N ILE A 149 5.49 7.48 -0.45
CA ILE A 149 5.58 8.82 0.12
C ILE A 149 6.90 9.49 -0.29
N PHE A 150 8.02 8.78 -0.17
CA PHE A 150 9.34 9.31 -0.50
C PHE A 150 9.56 9.43 -2.01
N ASP A 151 9.20 8.40 -2.77
CA ASP A 151 9.39 8.38 -4.24
C ASP A 151 8.59 9.48 -4.95
N ASN A 152 7.41 9.81 -4.42
CA ASN A 152 6.56 10.88 -4.94
C ASN A 152 6.80 12.23 -4.26
N HIS A 153 7.82 12.35 -3.43
CA HIS A 153 8.17 13.58 -2.70
C HIS A 153 6.99 14.20 -1.95
N LEU A 154 6.10 13.37 -1.37
CA LEU A 154 4.93 13.87 -0.67
C LEU A 154 5.33 14.58 0.63
N VAL A 155 4.73 15.73 0.88
CA VAL A 155 4.96 16.49 2.12
C VAL A 155 4.23 15.80 3.26
N VAL A 156 4.99 15.25 4.21
CA VAL A 156 4.45 14.64 5.43
C VAL A 156 4.47 15.68 6.55
N ASP A 157 3.29 16.06 7.02
CA ASP A 157 3.15 16.95 8.17
C ASP A 157 3.53 16.23 9.47
N LYS A 158 3.00 15.03 9.65
CA LYS A 158 3.24 14.20 10.84
C LYS A 158 3.17 12.71 10.48
N CYS A 159 4.07 11.91 11.06
CA CYS A 159 3.96 10.45 11.08
C CYS A 159 4.04 10.00 12.53
N ASP A 160 2.93 9.47 13.08
CA ASP A 160 2.82 9.11 14.50
C ASP A 160 1.71 8.07 14.72
N TYR A 161 1.64 7.58 15.95
CA TYR A 161 0.56 6.70 16.38
C TYR A 161 -0.74 7.49 16.57
N ALA A 162 -1.83 6.99 16.01
CA ALA A 162 -3.17 7.50 16.25
C ALA A 162 -3.70 7.02 17.61
N GLU A 163 -4.81 7.59 18.06
CA GLU A 163 -5.47 7.22 19.34
C GLU A 163 -5.84 5.72 19.42
N ASN A 164 -6.18 5.13 18.28
CA ASN A 164 -6.48 3.70 18.19
C ASN A 164 -5.22 2.81 18.14
N GLY A 165 -4.03 3.39 18.14
CA GLY A 165 -2.75 2.70 18.10
C GLY A 165 -2.20 2.39 16.70
N ASP A 166 -2.91 2.73 15.62
CA ASP A 166 -2.40 2.57 14.25
C ASP A 166 -1.27 3.55 13.96
N LEU A 167 -0.28 3.13 13.18
CA LEU A 167 0.73 4.03 12.63
C LEU A 167 0.17 4.78 11.43
N VAL A 168 0.17 6.11 11.50
CA VAL A 168 -0.47 6.99 10.53
C VAL A 168 0.50 8.06 10.03
N ALA A 169 0.53 8.29 8.73
CA ALA A 169 1.12 9.47 8.13
C ALA A 169 0.02 10.49 7.77
N TYR A 170 0.23 11.75 8.11
CA TYR A 170 -0.59 12.88 7.67
C TYR A 170 0.15 13.55 6.52
N ILE A 171 -0.41 13.44 5.33
CA ILE A 171 0.20 13.90 4.08
C ILE A 171 -0.53 15.14 3.63
N LYS A 172 0.20 16.20 3.32
CA LYS A 172 -0.36 17.38 2.64
C LYS A 172 -0.62 17.01 1.19
N SER A 173 -1.86 17.05 0.78
CA SER A 173 -2.27 16.77 -0.58
C SER A 173 -3.26 17.82 -1.07
N TYR A 174 -3.24 18.10 -2.36
CA TYR A 174 -4.31 18.88 -2.97
C TYR A 174 -5.53 17.98 -3.14
N ALA A 175 -6.72 18.53 -2.85
CA ALA A 175 -7.95 17.89 -3.28
C ALA A 175 -8.02 18.01 -4.81
N VAL A 176 -7.78 16.92 -5.51
CA VAL A 176 -7.72 16.88 -6.99
C VAL A 176 -8.97 17.49 -7.63
N PHE A 177 -10.13 17.33 -6.98
CA PHE A 177 -11.36 17.90 -7.48
C PHE A 177 -11.41 19.43 -7.30
N ASP A 178 -10.98 19.96 -6.17
CA ASP A 178 -10.93 21.41 -5.93
C ASP A 178 -9.94 22.07 -6.91
N TYR A 179 -8.84 21.39 -7.21
CA TYR A 179 -7.90 21.81 -8.25
C TYR A 179 -8.56 21.82 -9.64
N LEU A 180 -9.25 20.75 -10.03
CA LEU A 180 -9.96 20.68 -11.31
C LEU A 180 -11.06 21.76 -11.40
N LYS A 181 -11.77 21.99 -10.30
CA LYS A 181 -12.79 23.04 -10.21
C LYS A 181 -12.19 24.44 -10.35
N ALA A 182 -11.05 24.70 -9.70
CA ALA A 182 -10.35 25.96 -9.83
C ALA A 182 -9.81 26.18 -11.26
N LEU A 183 -9.27 25.11 -11.87
CA LEU A 183 -8.69 25.17 -13.22
C LEU A 183 -9.74 25.33 -14.32
N LEU A 184 -10.85 24.60 -14.25
CA LEU A 184 -11.82 24.48 -15.34
C LEU A 184 -13.15 25.22 -15.05
N GLY A 185 -13.39 25.61 -13.81
CA GLY A 185 -14.66 26.20 -13.37
C GLY A 185 -15.02 27.50 -14.08
N THR A 186 -16.25 27.94 -13.80
CA THR A 186 -16.86 29.13 -14.42
C THR A 186 -16.02 30.38 -14.29
N ASP A 187 -15.32 30.52 -13.15
CA ASP A 187 -14.50 31.71 -12.87
C ASP A 187 -13.19 31.76 -13.66
N SER A 188 -12.73 30.58 -14.16
CA SER A 188 -11.47 30.46 -14.90
C SER A 188 -11.65 30.21 -16.39
N ASN A 189 -12.26 29.08 -16.75
CA ASN A 189 -12.42 28.62 -18.12
C ASN A 189 -13.88 28.47 -18.57
N GLY A 190 -14.84 28.86 -17.73
CA GLY A 190 -16.26 28.93 -18.04
C GLY A 190 -16.97 27.57 -18.09
N TYR A 191 -16.43 26.53 -17.44
CA TYR A 191 -17.09 25.25 -17.34
C TYR A 191 -17.93 25.17 -16.06
N GLU A 192 -19.18 24.77 -16.19
CA GLU A 192 -19.97 24.30 -15.05
C GLU A 192 -19.58 22.85 -14.77
N ILE A 193 -19.02 22.58 -13.56
CA ILE A 193 -18.49 21.27 -13.19
C ILE A 193 -19.40 20.60 -12.17
N ASN A 194 -19.81 19.39 -12.47
CA ASN A 194 -20.52 18.49 -11.55
C ASN A 194 -19.74 17.18 -11.32
N GLN A 195 -19.95 16.57 -10.16
CA GLN A 195 -19.24 15.35 -9.76
C GLN A 195 -20.16 14.38 -9.03
N ASP A 196 -19.92 13.10 -9.22
CA ASP A 196 -20.60 12.05 -8.44
C ASP A 196 -19.81 10.74 -8.43
N VAL A 197 -20.14 9.87 -7.46
CA VAL A 197 -19.60 8.51 -7.36
C VAL A 197 -20.65 7.54 -7.90
N LEU A 198 -20.57 7.19 -9.17
CA LEU A 198 -21.51 6.31 -9.83
C LEU A 198 -21.09 4.84 -9.72
N CYS A 199 -22.05 3.95 -9.52
CA CYS A 199 -21.84 2.50 -9.53
C CYS A 199 -22.27 1.94 -10.90
N ALA A 200 -21.40 1.24 -11.58
CA ALA A 200 -21.69 0.67 -12.90
C ALA A 200 -22.91 -0.28 -12.91
N ALA A 201 -23.18 -0.95 -11.79
CA ALA A 201 -24.34 -1.82 -11.65
C ALA A 201 -25.68 -1.06 -11.71
N ASP A 202 -25.72 0.20 -11.26
CA ASP A 202 -26.93 1.03 -11.28
C ASP A 202 -27.32 1.46 -12.72
N PHE A 203 -26.37 1.28 -13.66
CA PHE A 203 -26.54 1.55 -15.09
C PHE A 203 -26.56 0.26 -15.94
N GLY A 204 -26.91 -0.88 -15.35
CA GLY A 204 -27.11 -2.16 -16.04
C GLY A 204 -25.83 -2.97 -16.30
N ALA A 205 -24.66 -2.54 -15.83
CA ALA A 205 -23.46 -3.34 -15.95
C ALA A 205 -23.46 -4.51 -14.93
N PRO A 206 -23.00 -5.72 -15.30
CA PRO A 206 -22.99 -6.89 -14.40
C PRO A 206 -21.92 -6.82 -13.31
N GLN A 207 -21.35 -5.65 -13.05
CA GLN A 207 -20.25 -5.43 -12.12
C GLN A 207 -20.53 -4.29 -11.15
N LYS A 208 -20.48 -4.56 -9.84
CA LYS A 208 -20.51 -3.54 -8.79
C LYS A 208 -19.18 -2.81 -8.72
N ARG A 209 -18.98 -1.81 -9.57
CA ARG A 209 -17.77 -1.00 -9.62
C ARG A 209 -18.09 0.49 -9.49
N LYS A 210 -17.73 1.08 -8.37
CA LYS A 210 -17.87 2.52 -8.17
C LYS A 210 -16.77 3.28 -8.92
N ARG A 211 -17.15 4.41 -9.54
CA ARG A 211 -16.27 5.33 -10.23
C ARG A 211 -16.59 6.76 -9.81
N PHE A 212 -15.56 7.51 -9.52
CA PHE A 212 -15.66 8.94 -9.40
C PHE A 212 -15.67 9.54 -10.81
N ILE A 213 -16.74 10.28 -11.14
CA ILE A 213 -16.94 10.88 -12.46
C ILE A 213 -17.07 12.37 -12.28
N VAL A 214 -16.37 13.12 -13.14
CA VAL A 214 -16.45 14.57 -13.22
C VAL A 214 -16.91 14.95 -14.63
N ILE A 215 -17.91 15.78 -14.73
CA ILE A 215 -18.45 16.29 -16.01
C ILE A 215 -18.36 17.80 -15.99
N GLY A 216 -17.76 18.39 -17.03
CA GLY A 216 -17.73 19.82 -17.27
C GLY A 216 -18.55 20.15 -18.52
N ILE A 217 -19.44 21.14 -18.40
CA ILE A 217 -20.25 21.68 -19.50
C ILE A 217 -19.85 23.13 -19.70
N LYS A 218 -19.54 23.51 -20.93
CA LYS A 218 -19.18 24.87 -21.29
C LYS A 218 -20.38 25.62 -21.81
#